data_e9a93be0aaa58681f6dc23541ba6fab4
#
_entry.id   e9a93be0aaa58681f6dc23541ba6fab4
#
_cell.length_a   1.000
_cell.length_b   1.000
_cell.length_c   1.000
_cell.angle_alpha   90.00
_cell.angle_beta   90.00
_cell.angle_gamma   90.00
#
_symmetry.space_group_name_H-M   'P 1'
#
loop_
_entity.id
_entity.type
_entity.pdbx_description
1 polymer ?
#
loop_
_entity_poly.entity_id
_entity_poly.type
_entity_poly.pdbx_seq_one_letter_code
_entity_poly.pdbx_strand_id
1 'polypeptide(L)'
;MKRVALLGATGSIGRQAIEIVEAHPQLELCAVASGSTPLDDVDAPLKAVGGDLTELLERAQPDVVLNAVVGFAGVHATLWALERGVDLALANKESLVAAGELALLARERGRGRILPVDSEHSALFQCLEGREPEQVDTLVLTGSGGPFRGHTAADLEDVTPEQALAHPTWRMGPKITVDSATLANKGLEVIEAHYLFGFPYDRIEVAIQPTSIVHALVRFRDGAALAHLGYPDMRVPISYALTYPERAATPL
;
A
#
# COMPACT_ATOMS: atom_id res chain seq x y z
N MET A 1 -6.04 -9.18 -21.46
CA MET A 1 -5.79 -9.38 -20.04
C MET A 1 -4.83 -8.30 -19.60
N LYS A 2 -5.01 -7.72 -18.40
CA LYS A 2 -4.12 -6.70 -17.82
C LYS A 2 -2.89 -7.39 -17.24
N ARG A 3 -1.72 -7.01 -17.69
CA ARG A 3 -0.44 -7.64 -17.38
C ARG A 3 0.14 -7.06 -16.09
N VAL A 4 0.27 -7.90 -15.07
CA VAL A 4 0.73 -7.53 -13.73
C VAL A 4 2.18 -7.98 -13.53
N ALA A 5 3.07 -7.04 -13.19
CA ALA A 5 4.38 -7.37 -12.63
C ALA A 5 4.30 -7.26 -11.10
N LEU A 6 4.56 -8.35 -10.40
CA LEU A 6 4.50 -8.42 -8.94
C LEU A 6 5.89 -8.46 -8.32
N LEU A 7 6.25 -7.41 -7.63
CA LEU A 7 7.52 -7.28 -6.92
C LEU A 7 7.32 -7.53 -5.42
N GLY A 8 8.08 -8.46 -4.85
CA GLY A 8 7.89 -8.93 -3.47
C GLY A 8 6.89 -10.08 -3.35
N ALA A 9 6.86 -10.97 -4.34
CA ALA A 9 5.86 -12.05 -4.49
C ALA A 9 5.77 -13.01 -3.28
N THR A 10 6.85 -13.20 -2.53
CA THR A 10 6.90 -14.12 -1.38
C THR A 10 6.50 -13.50 -0.04
N GLY A 11 6.29 -12.17 -0.03
CA GLY A 11 5.79 -11.44 1.15
C GLY A 11 4.30 -11.62 1.38
N SER A 12 3.79 -11.10 2.51
CA SER A 12 2.36 -11.18 2.85
C SER A 12 1.46 -10.55 1.78
N ILE A 13 1.81 -9.37 1.28
CA ILE A 13 1.07 -8.68 0.21
C ILE A 13 1.21 -9.45 -1.11
N GLY A 14 2.43 -9.92 -1.43
CA GLY A 14 2.69 -10.65 -2.67
C GLY A 14 1.86 -11.93 -2.81
N ARG A 15 1.76 -12.73 -1.76
CA ARG A 15 0.95 -13.96 -1.75
C ARG A 15 -0.53 -13.67 -1.95
N GLN A 16 -1.08 -12.66 -1.27
CA GLN A 16 -2.46 -12.23 -1.46
C GLN A 16 -2.70 -11.66 -2.87
N ALA A 17 -1.71 -10.98 -3.46
CA ALA A 17 -1.79 -10.50 -4.83
C ALA A 17 -1.84 -11.64 -5.86
N ILE A 18 -1.11 -12.74 -5.63
CA ILE A 18 -1.19 -13.94 -6.46
C ILE A 18 -2.61 -14.51 -6.41
N GLU A 19 -3.19 -14.69 -5.21
CA GLU A 19 -4.58 -15.16 -5.05
C GLU A 19 -5.58 -14.27 -5.81
N ILE A 20 -5.39 -12.95 -5.79
CA ILE A 20 -6.24 -12.01 -6.53
C ILE A 20 -6.07 -12.18 -8.04
N VAL A 21 -4.84 -12.28 -8.56
CA VAL A 21 -4.62 -12.44 -10.00
C VAL A 21 -5.17 -13.77 -10.50
N GLU A 22 -5.00 -14.86 -9.76
CA GLU A 22 -5.56 -16.18 -10.09
C GLU A 22 -7.09 -16.20 -10.10
N ALA A 23 -7.72 -15.41 -9.22
CA ALA A 23 -9.19 -15.32 -9.13
C ALA A 23 -9.83 -14.46 -10.25
N HIS A 24 -9.03 -13.59 -10.90
CA HIS A 24 -9.56 -12.64 -11.89
C HIS A 24 -9.08 -12.96 -13.31
N PRO A 25 -9.95 -13.50 -14.19
CA PRO A 25 -9.57 -13.92 -15.54
C PRO A 25 -9.11 -12.78 -16.46
N GLN A 26 -9.34 -11.53 -16.07
CA GLN A 26 -8.83 -10.34 -16.78
C GLN A 26 -7.42 -9.92 -16.36
N LEU A 27 -6.83 -10.54 -15.34
CA LEU A 27 -5.47 -10.28 -14.88
C LEU A 27 -4.56 -11.45 -15.24
N GLU A 28 -3.29 -11.17 -15.47
CA GLU A 28 -2.25 -12.18 -15.66
C GLU A 28 -0.91 -11.72 -15.06
N LEU A 29 -0.19 -12.62 -14.42
CA LEU A 29 1.18 -12.35 -13.98
C LEU A 29 2.12 -12.42 -15.20
N CYS A 30 2.71 -11.31 -15.60
CA CYS A 30 3.74 -11.26 -16.64
C CYS A 30 5.16 -11.36 -16.07
N ALA A 31 5.37 -10.94 -14.82
CA ALA A 31 6.64 -11.05 -14.12
C ALA A 31 6.42 -11.14 -12.61
N VAL A 32 7.29 -11.86 -11.92
CA VAL A 32 7.34 -11.92 -10.46
C VAL A 32 8.77 -11.79 -9.95
N ALA A 33 8.95 -11.10 -8.83
CA ALA A 33 10.24 -10.96 -8.17
C ALA A 33 10.16 -11.23 -6.68
N SER A 34 11.24 -11.80 -6.14
CA SER A 34 11.50 -11.96 -4.69
C SER A 34 12.92 -11.52 -4.36
N GLY A 35 13.20 -11.24 -3.07
CA GLY A 35 14.55 -10.89 -2.62
C GLY A 35 15.51 -12.09 -2.68
N SER A 36 15.22 -13.14 -1.92
CA SER A 36 16.08 -14.34 -1.80
C SER A 36 15.29 -15.65 -1.81
N THR A 37 13.98 -15.59 -1.66
CA THR A 37 13.14 -16.80 -1.60
C THR A 37 12.87 -17.31 -3.02
N PRO A 38 13.03 -18.61 -3.31
CA PRO A 38 12.67 -19.22 -4.59
C PRO A 38 11.20 -18.96 -4.98
N LEU A 39 10.92 -18.95 -6.27
CA LEU A 39 9.62 -18.68 -6.89
C LEU A 39 9.09 -19.89 -7.69
N ASP A 40 9.49 -21.11 -7.30
CA ASP A 40 9.17 -22.33 -8.04
C ASP A 40 7.67 -22.63 -8.05
N ASP A 41 6.96 -22.20 -7.00
CA ASP A 41 5.52 -22.36 -6.77
C ASP A 41 4.65 -21.28 -7.43
N VAL A 42 5.24 -20.27 -8.07
CA VAL A 42 4.49 -19.19 -8.72
C VAL A 42 4.54 -19.37 -10.24
N ASP A 43 3.40 -19.42 -10.89
CA ASP A 43 3.33 -19.48 -12.36
C ASP A 43 3.40 -18.06 -12.97
N ALA A 44 4.52 -17.75 -13.60
CA ALA A 44 4.76 -16.50 -14.31
C ALA A 44 5.83 -16.66 -15.39
N PRO A 45 5.70 -15.99 -16.54
CA PRO A 45 6.66 -16.11 -17.66
C PRO A 45 8.06 -15.63 -17.30
N LEU A 46 8.16 -14.58 -16.50
CA LEU A 46 9.43 -14.01 -16.05
C LEU A 46 9.52 -14.06 -14.53
N LYS A 47 10.62 -14.62 -14.04
CA LYS A 47 10.90 -14.72 -12.60
C LYS A 47 12.27 -14.18 -12.28
N ALA A 48 12.41 -13.44 -11.17
CA ALA A 48 13.69 -12.96 -10.67
C ALA A 48 13.80 -13.22 -9.15
N VAL A 49 14.90 -13.78 -8.73
CA VAL A 49 15.28 -13.91 -7.32
C VAL A 49 16.51 -13.04 -7.10
N GLY A 50 16.33 -11.92 -6.39
CA GLY A 50 17.35 -10.85 -6.35
C GLY A 50 17.49 -10.12 -7.70
N GLY A 51 18.59 -9.35 -7.81
CA GLY A 51 18.93 -8.66 -9.06
C GLY A 51 18.20 -7.32 -9.25
N ASP A 52 18.33 -6.78 -10.47
CA ASP A 52 17.76 -5.48 -10.83
C ASP A 52 16.29 -5.62 -11.24
N LEU A 53 15.41 -5.02 -10.44
CA LEU A 53 13.97 -5.01 -10.69
C LEU A 53 13.60 -4.22 -11.95
N THR A 54 14.37 -3.19 -12.31
CA THR A 54 14.09 -2.39 -13.50
C THR A 54 14.37 -3.15 -14.78
N GLU A 55 15.41 -3.99 -14.81
CA GLU A 55 15.68 -4.88 -15.93
C GLU A 55 14.55 -5.91 -16.13
N LEU A 56 14.04 -6.47 -15.03
CA LEU A 56 12.88 -7.37 -15.11
C LEU A 56 11.65 -6.67 -15.70
N LEU A 57 11.36 -5.44 -15.25
CA LEU A 57 10.23 -4.66 -15.73
C LEU A 57 10.37 -4.24 -17.20
N GLU A 58 11.58 -3.88 -17.66
CA GLU A 58 11.85 -3.60 -19.08
C GLU A 58 11.55 -4.82 -19.98
N ARG A 59 11.86 -6.01 -19.51
CA ARG A 59 11.57 -7.24 -20.26
C ARG A 59 10.10 -7.64 -20.19
N ALA A 60 9.46 -7.38 -19.04
CA ALA A 60 8.07 -7.77 -18.79
C ALA A 60 7.05 -6.89 -19.52
N GLN A 61 7.35 -5.60 -19.72
CA GLN A 61 6.43 -4.60 -20.29
C GLN A 61 5.02 -4.71 -19.67
N PRO A 62 4.86 -4.50 -18.34
CA PRO A 62 3.59 -4.65 -17.66
C PRO A 62 2.64 -3.48 -17.92
N ASP A 63 1.33 -3.71 -17.77
CA ASP A 63 0.31 -2.65 -17.70
C ASP A 63 0.24 -2.04 -16.30
N VAL A 64 0.55 -2.86 -15.27
CA VAL A 64 0.59 -2.42 -13.86
C VAL A 64 1.73 -3.11 -13.12
N VAL A 65 2.46 -2.34 -12.32
CA VAL A 65 3.45 -2.85 -11.36
C VAL A 65 2.83 -2.85 -9.97
N LEU A 66 2.71 -4.02 -9.33
CA LEU A 66 2.44 -4.08 -7.89
C LEU A 66 3.78 -4.13 -7.15
N ASN A 67 4.11 -3.02 -6.49
CA ASN A 67 5.35 -2.91 -5.72
C ASN A 67 5.10 -3.20 -4.23
N ALA A 68 5.39 -4.44 -3.81
CA ALA A 68 5.32 -4.91 -2.43
C ALA A 68 6.71 -5.25 -1.85
N VAL A 69 7.76 -4.67 -2.42
CA VAL A 69 9.13 -4.76 -1.88
C VAL A 69 9.21 -3.99 -0.57
N VAL A 70 9.91 -4.52 0.42
CA VAL A 70 10.07 -3.86 1.72
C VAL A 70 11.24 -2.89 1.68
N GLY A 71 11.06 -1.69 2.24
CA GLY A 71 12.11 -0.69 2.42
C GLY A 71 12.52 0.02 1.13
N PHE A 72 13.71 0.62 1.15
CA PHE A 72 14.22 1.47 0.08
C PHE A 72 14.43 0.75 -1.27
N ALA A 73 14.60 -0.57 -1.26
CA ALA A 73 14.84 -1.36 -2.48
C ALA A 73 13.71 -1.26 -3.53
N GLY A 74 12.49 -0.87 -3.13
CA GLY A 74 11.36 -0.67 -4.02
C GLY A 74 11.37 0.66 -4.78
N VAL A 75 12.20 1.64 -4.39
CA VAL A 75 12.17 3.02 -4.93
C VAL A 75 12.42 3.05 -6.44
N HIS A 76 13.44 2.33 -6.91
CA HIS A 76 13.79 2.33 -8.34
C HIS A 76 12.66 1.80 -9.23
N ALA A 77 11.98 0.74 -8.79
CA ALA A 77 10.83 0.19 -9.50
C ALA A 77 9.63 1.16 -9.51
N THR A 78 9.41 1.89 -8.40
CA THR A 78 8.41 2.96 -8.32
C THR A 78 8.69 4.06 -9.34
N LEU A 79 9.92 4.59 -9.38
CA LEU A 79 10.30 5.62 -10.34
C LEU A 79 10.21 5.12 -11.78
N TRP A 80 10.69 3.90 -12.03
CA TRP A 80 10.62 3.26 -13.35
C TRP A 80 9.18 3.20 -13.89
N ALA A 81 8.24 2.72 -13.07
CA ALA A 81 6.84 2.60 -13.48
C ALA A 81 6.23 3.98 -13.80
N LEU A 82 6.43 4.95 -12.92
CA LEU A 82 5.86 6.29 -13.07
C LEU A 82 6.42 7.03 -14.28
N GLU A 83 7.73 6.97 -14.53
CA GLU A 83 8.38 7.62 -15.68
C GLU A 83 7.93 7.05 -17.03
N ARG A 84 7.53 5.78 -17.08
CA ARG A 84 7.04 5.09 -18.29
C ARG A 84 5.55 5.13 -18.49
N GLY A 85 4.83 5.78 -17.59
CA GLY A 85 3.37 5.85 -17.67
C GLY A 85 2.67 4.53 -17.34
N VAL A 86 3.39 3.61 -16.68
CA VAL A 86 2.83 2.35 -16.19
C VAL A 86 2.11 2.59 -14.87
N ASP A 87 0.94 2.00 -14.70
CA ASP A 87 0.21 2.09 -13.44
C ASP A 87 0.98 1.41 -12.30
N LEU A 88 1.01 2.07 -11.15
CA LEU A 88 1.71 1.59 -9.96
C LEU A 88 0.72 1.27 -8.84
N ALA A 89 0.46 -0.01 -8.58
CA ALA A 89 -0.19 -0.47 -7.36
C ALA A 89 0.86 -0.46 -6.23
N LEU A 90 0.81 0.57 -5.37
CA LEU A 90 1.88 0.85 -4.42
C LEU A 90 1.55 0.31 -3.02
N ALA A 91 2.28 -0.72 -2.59
CA ALA A 91 2.31 -1.22 -1.22
C ALA A 91 3.60 -0.84 -0.47
N ASN A 92 4.65 -0.41 -1.21
CA ASN A 92 5.91 0.05 -0.66
C ASN A 92 5.83 1.54 -0.29
N LYS A 93 5.35 1.84 0.92
CA LYS A 93 5.21 3.22 1.41
C LYS A 93 6.55 3.96 1.51
N GLU A 94 7.63 3.23 1.73
CA GLU A 94 8.98 3.80 1.85
C GLU A 94 9.42 4.50 0.56
N SER A 95 8.89 4.11 -0.60
CA SER A 95 9.15 4.81 -1.87
C SER A 95 8.69 6.26 -1.84
N LEU A 96 7.53 6.56 -1.27
CA LEU A 96 7.06 7.94 -1.15
C LEU A 96 7.67 8.66 0.04
N VAL A 97 7.90 7.95 1.15
CA VAL A 97 8.54 8.54 2.34
C VAL A 97 9.97 9.00 2.03
N ALA A 98 10.74 8.19 1.29
CA ALA A 98 12.15 8.47 1.00
C ALA A 98 12.37 9.27 -0.30
N ALA A 99 11.46 9.17 -1.26
CA ALA A 99 11.62 9.72 -2.61
C ALA A 99 10.34 10.36 -3.17
N GLY A 100 9.46 10.88 -2.30
CA GLY A 100 8.15 11.41 -2.70
C GLY A 100 8.22 12.48 -3.77
N GLU A 101 9.10 13.48 -3.63
CA GLU A 101 9.29 14.52 -4.64
C GLU A 101 9.76 13.95 -5.99
N LEU A 102 10.67 12.97 -5.98
CA LEU A 102 11.13 12.31 -7.19
C LEU A 102 10.02 11.48 -7.83
N ALA A 103 9.20 10.82 -7.03
CA ALA A 103 8.06 10.05 -7.51
C ALA A 103 7.00 10.96 -8.15
N LEU A 104 6.72 12.12 -7.57
CA LEU A 104 5.81 13.10 -8.17
C LEU A 104 6.34 13.65 -9.49
N LEU A 105 7.63 13.99 -9.56
CA LEU A 105 8.28 14.42 -10.82
C LEU A 105 8.25 13.32 -11.89
N ALA A 106 8.49 12.08 -11.51
CA ALA A 106 8.41 10.93 -12.41
C ALA A 106 6.98 10.74 -12.95
N ARG A 107 5.98 10.86 -12.06
CA ARG A 107 4.55 10.80 -12.41
C ARG A 107 4.14 11.91 -13.38
N GLU A 108 4.60 13.13 -13.17
CA GLU A 108 4.30 14.26 -14.08
C GLU A 108 4.84 14.03 -15.49
N ARG A 109 6.04 13.45 -15.62
CA ARG A 109 6.68 13.15 -16.89
C ARG A 109 6.01 12.00 -17.64
N GLY A 110 5.80 10.88 -16.95
CA GLY A 110 5.29 9.64 -17.55
C GLY A 110 3.78 9.51 -17.51
N ARG A 111 3.07 10.23 -16.61
CA ARG A 111 1.62 10.15 -16.39
C ARG A 111 1.11 8.80 -15.87
N GLY A 112 1.98 7.97 -15.29
CA GLY A 112 1.59 6.76 -14.57
C GLY A 112 0.71 7.10 -13.36
N ARG A 113 -0.31 6.29 -13.10
CA ARG A 113 -1.17 6.47 -11.91
C ARG A 113 -0.55 5.76 -10.72
N ILE A 114 -0.67 6.37 -9.54
CA ILE A 114 -0.37 5.69 -8.27
C ILE A 114 -1.70 5.21 -7.69
N LEU A 115 -1.85 3.91 -7.54
CA LEU A 115 -3.00 3.22 -6.97
C LEU A 115 -2.58 2.66 -5.61
N PRO A 116 -3.00 3.27 -4.50
CA PRO A 116 -2.52 2.85 -3.18
C PRO A 116 -3.07 1.49 -2.77
N VAL A 117 -2.19 0.65 -2.24
CA VAL A 117 -2.51 -0.67 -1.71
C VAL A 117 -2.57 -0.66 -0.18
N ASP A 118 -1.85 0.26 0.48
CA ASP A 118 -2.03 0.47 1.91
C ASP A 118 -3.51 0.73 2.23
N SER A 119 -4.07 0.09 3.26
CA SER A 119 -5.52 0.05 3.49
C SER A 119 -6.13 1.43 3.73
N GLU A 120 -5.45 2.27 4.50
CA GLU A 120 -5.89 3.61 4.82
C GLU A 120 -5.80 4.54 3.60
N HIS A 121 -4.74 4.41 2.80
CA HIS A 121 -4.55 5.22 1.59
C HIS A 121 -5.50 4.79 0.47
N SER A 122 -5.73 3.48 0.31
CA SER A 122 -6.77 2.96 -0.59
C SER A 122 -8.16 3.49 -0.21
N ALA A 123 -8.44 3.55 1.10
CA ALA A 123 -9.69 4.11 1.61
C ALA A 123 -9.83 5.61 1.31
N LEU A 124 -8.78 6.41 1.55
CA LEU A 124 -8.76 7.83 1.19
C LEU A 124 -8.94 8.03 -0.31
N PHE A 125 -8.20 7.27 -1.13
CA PHE A 125 -8.28 7.33 -2.58
C PHE A 125 -9.73 7.13 -3.07
N GLN A 126 -10.43 6.13 -2.53
CA GLN A 126 -11.82 5.83 -2.86
C GLN A 126 -12.81 6.89 -2.36
N CYS A 127 -12.57 7.50 -1.18
CA CYS A 127 -13.39 8.59 -0.67
C CYS A 127 -13.20 9.90 -1.45
N LEU A 128 -12.01 10.11 -2.03
CA LEU A 128 -11.67 11.31 -2.80
C LEU A 128 -12.07 11.22 -4.27
N GLU A 129 -12.41 10.03 -4.77
CA GLU A 129 -12.75 9.84 -6.19
C GLU A 129 -13.91 10.74 -6.63
N GLY A 130 -13.66 11.52 -7.68
CA GLY A 130 -14.64 12.50 -8.20
C GLY A 130 -14.85 13.73 -7.32
N ARG A 131 -13.93 14.01 -6.39
CA ARG A 131 -13.98 15.21 -5.51
C ARG A 131 -12.82 16.14 -5.83
N GLU A 132 -13.10 17.43 -5.75
CA GLU A 132 -12.08 18.46 -5.90
C GLU A 132 -11.36 18.69 -4.55
N PRO A 133 -10.02 18.83 -4.53
CA PRO A 133 -9.26 19.02 -3.28
C PRO A 133 -9.72 20.23 -2.45
N GLU A 134 -10.27 21.26 -3.10
CA GLU A 134 -10.78 22.48 -2.46
C GLU A 134 -12.04 22.23 -1.62
N GLN A 135 -12.78 21.16 -1.91
CA GLN A 135 -13.99 20.77 -1.15
C GLN A 135 -13.64 20.04 0.15
N VAL A 136 -12.44 19.45 0.20
CA VAL A 136 -11.97 18.68 1.34
C VAL A 136 -11.47 19.64 2.42
N ASP A 137 -11.80 19.35 3.68
CA ASP A 137 -11.23 20.03 4.85
C ASP A 137 -10.04 19.25 5.40
N THR A 138 -10.24 17.99 5.73
CA THR A 138 -9.24 17.17 6.44
C THR A 138 -9.28 15.71 5.98
N LEU A 139 -8.11 15.11 5.80
CA LEU A 139 -7.96 13.66 5.66
C LEU A 139 -7.74 13.04 7.05
N VAL A 140 -8.43 11.95 7.36
CA VAL A 140 -8.30 11.26 8.64
C VAL A 140 -7.86 9.82 8.39
N LEU A 141 -6.61 9.52 8.71
CA LEU A 141 -6.07 8.17 8.72
C LEU A 141 -6.48 7.47 10.03
N THR A 142 -7.02 6.28 9.94
CA THR A 142 -7.30 5.50 11.15
C THR A 142 -6.12 4.58 11.49
N GLY A 143 -6.09 4.06 12.70
CA GLY A 143 -5.15 3.05 13.14
C GLY A 143 -5.68 2.26 14.32
N SER A 144 -5.30 0.99 14.43
CA SER A 144 -5.72 0.12 15.54
C SER A 144 -5.17 0.60 16.90
N GLY A 145 -4.09 1.37 16.90
CA GLY A 145 -3.31 1.75 18.06
C GLY A 145 -2.25 0.73 18.47
N GLY A 146 -2.13 -0.38 17.73
CA GLY A 146 -1.13 -1.42 17.97
C GLY A 146 -1.36 -2.25 19.24
N PRO A 147 -0.44 -3.17 19.58
CA PRO A 147 -0.56 -4.06 20.74
C PRO A 147 -0.43 -3.32 22.08
N PHE A 148 0.20 -2.17 22.11
CA PHE A 148 0.47 -1.42 23.35
C PHE A 148 -0.52 -0.28 23.61
N ARG A 149 -1.63 -0.26 22.90
CA ARG A 149 -2.68 0.73 23.10
C ARG A 149 -3.22 0.69 24.55
N GLY A 150 -3.15 1.83 25.24
CA GLY A 150 -3.57 1.97 26.63
C GLY A 150 -2.48 1.66 27.65
N HIS A 151 -1.28 1.26 27.23
CA HIS A 151 -0.14 1.08 28.14
C HIS A 151 0.42 2.43 28.57
N THR A 152 0.87 2.52 29.81
CA THR A 152 1.66 3.65 30.34
C THR A 152 3.12 3.51 29.96
N ALA A 153 3.90 4.58 30.14
CA ALA A 153 5.36 4.50 29.93
C ALA A 153 6.02 3.42 30.79
N ALA A 154 5.56 3.24 32.04
CA ALA A 154 6.07 2.19 32.93
C ALA A 154 5.75 0.77 32.43
N ASP A 155 4.58 0.59 31.84
CA ASP A 155 4.21 -0.72 31.27
C ASP A 155 5.07 -1.09 30.03
N LEU A 156 5.72 -0.10 29.42
CA LEU A 156 6.55 -0.29 28.22
C LEU A 156 8.03 -0.57 28.51
N GLU A 157 8.50 -0.41 29.76
CA GLU A 157 9.92 -0.56 30.12
C GLU A 157 10.45 -1.99 29.86
N ASP A 158 9.62 -3.02 30.07
CA ASP A 158 10.00 -4.42 29.97
C ASP A 158 9.33 -5.16 28.81
N VAL A 159 8.83 -4.45 27.78
CA VAL A 159 8.18 -5.10 26.63
C VAL A 159 9.19 -5.87 25.79
N THR A 160 8.76 -7.04 25.32
CA THR A 160 9.61 -7.93 24.50
C THR A 160 9.31 -7.79 23.01
N PRO A 161 10.24 -8.20 22.13
CA PRO A 161 9.97 -8.27 20.68
C PRO A 161 8.73 -9.09 20.32
N GLU A 162 8.49 -10.19 21.04
CA GLU A 162 7.35 -11.07 20.83
C GLU A 162 6.01 -10.34 21.10
N GLN A 163 5.98 -9.52 22.16
CA GLN A 163 4.81 -8.68 22.46
C GLN A 163 4.60 -7.61 21.39
N ALA A 164 5.66 -6.98 20.88
CA ALA A 164 5.59 -6.02 19.79
C ALA A 164 5.09 -6.66 18.48
N LEU A 165 5.40 -7.95 18.26
CA LEU A 165 4.95 -8.70 17.09
C LEU A 165 3.52 -9.25 17.22
N ALA A 166 2.88 -9.15 18.39
CA ALA A 166 1.52 -9.63 18.62
C ALA A 166 0.45 -8.59 18.27
N HIS A 167 0.31 -8.26 16.98
CA HIS A 167 -0.69 -7.28 16.54
C HIS A 167 -2.11 -7.83 16.76
N PRO A 168 -3.05 -7.02 17.34
CA PRO A 168 -4.37 -7.54 17.76
C PRO A 168 -5.31 -7.88 16.59
N THR A 169 -5.13 -7.28 15.41
CA THR A 169 -6.08 -7.40 14.28
C THR A 169 -5.43 -7.95 13.02
N TRP A 170 -4.22 -7.48 12.67
CA TRP A 170 -3.56 -7.76 11.41
C TRP A 170 -2.47 -8.83 11.53
N ARG A 171 -2.39 -9.70 10.52
CA ARG A 171 -1.25 -10.61 10.32
C ARG A 171 -0.33 -10.02 9.26
N MET A 172 0.75 -9.41 9.69
CA MET A 172 1.67 -8.65 8.84
C MET A 172 3.09 -9.19 8.92
N GLY A 173 3.96 -8.71 8.03
CA GLY A 173 5.40 -8.96 8.14
C GLY A 173 6.00 -8.34 9.42
N PRO A 174 7.14 -8.84 9.91
CA PRO A 174 7.71 -8.43 11.21
C PRO A 174 8.03 -6.94 11.26
N LYS A 175 8.60 -6.34 10.19
CA LYS A 175 8.94 -4.92 10.17
C LYS A 175 7.70 -4.04 10.43
N ILE A 176 6.66 -4.17 9.61
CA ILE A 176 5.47 -3.33 9.71
C ILE A 176 4.71 -3.58 11.02
N THR A 177 4.79 -4.79 11.58
CA THR A 177 4.18 -5.11 12.89
C THR A 177 4.85 -4.35 14.02
N VAL A 178 6.19 -4.27 14.03
CA VAL A 178 6.94 -3.46 14.99
C VAL A 178 6.69 -1.95 14.78
N ASP A 179 6.66 -1.49 13.52
CA ASP A 179 6.32 -0.10 13.20
C ASP A 179 4.92 0.26 13.70
N SER A 180 3.96 -0.66 13.62
CA SER A 180 2.61 -0.48 14.15
C SER A 180 2.59 -0.41 15.68
N ALA A 181 3.39 -1.24 16.33
CA ALA A 181 3.50 -1.27 17.80
C ALA A 181 3.99 0.06 18.39
N THR A 182 4.84 0.78 17.66
CA THR A 182 5.42 2.08 18.04
C THR A 182 4.67 3.28 17.47
N LEU A 183 3.64 3.07 16.64
CA LEU A 183 2.97 4.06 15.79
C LEU A 183 3.89 4.70 14.73
N ALA A 184 5.11 4.23 14.55
CA ALA A 184 5.99 4.67 13.47
C ALA A 184 5.35 4.41 12.10
N ASN A 185 4.66 3.28 11.92
CA ASN A 185 3.89 3.02 10.70
C ASN A 185 2.90 4.16 10.40
N LYS A 186 2.19 4.66 11.40
CA LYS A 186 1.24 5.76 11.21
C LYS A 186 1.93 7.08 10.84
N GLY A 187 3.14 7.33 11.35
CA GLY A 187 3.97 8.44 10.92
C GLY A 187 4.39 8.33 9.45
N LEU A 188 4.80 7.14 9.00
CA LEU A 188 5.11 6.87 7.59
C LEU A 188 3.88 7.08 6.69
N GLU A 189 2.72 6.65 7.14
CA GLU A 189 1.45 6.82 6.42
C GLU A 189 1.01 8.28 6.29
N VAL A 190 1.23 9.12 7.31
CA VAL A 190 0.98 10.57 7.21
C VAL A 190 1.86 11.20 6.13
N ILE A 191 3.14 10.81 6.05
CA ILE A 191 4.05 11.29 5.00
C ILE A 191 3.59 10.79 3.62
N GLU A 192 3.22 9.52 3.52
CA GLU A 192 2.72 8.94 2.27
C GLU A 192 1.44 9.64 1.80
N ALA A 193 0.47 9.90 2.70
CA ALA A 193 -0.76 10.62 2.37
C ALA A 193 -0.50 12.04 1.85
N HIS A 194 0.49 12.73 2.42
CA HIS A 194 0.91 14.04 1.94
C HIS A 194 1.33 13.98 0.46
N TYR A 195 2.18 13.05 0.09
CA TYR A 195 2.66 12.90 -1.30
C TYR A 195 1.58 12.35 -2.25
N LEU A 196 0.75 11.42 -1.80
CA LEU A 196 -0.29 10.82 -2.64
C LEU A 196 -1.39 11.81 -3.00
N PHE A 197 -1.85 12.57 -2.02
CA PHE A 197 -3.06 13.40 -2.14
C PHE A 197 -2.79 14.89 -2.18
N GLY A 198 -1.54 15.34 -1.93
CA GLY A 198 -1.15 16.75 -2.00
C GLY A 198 -1.66 17.62 -0.85
N PHE A 199 -2.12 17.02 0.26
CA PHE A 199 -2.58 17.78 1.43
C PHE A 199 -1.42 18.14 2.35
N PRO A 200 -1.39 19.36 2.92
CA PRO A 200 -0.39 19.73 3.90
C PRO A 200 -0.61 18.95 5.22
N TYR A 201 0.46 18.76 6.00
CA TYR A 201 0.43 17.93 7.20
C TYR A 201 -0.59 18.35 8.26
N ASP A 202 -0.87 19.64 8.39
CA ASP A 202 -1.88 20.20 9.31
C ASP A 202 -3.32 19.87 8.90
N ARG A 203 -3.52 19.29 7.71
CA ARG A 203 -4.81 18.79 7.22
C ARG A 203 -4.85 17.26 7.10
N ILE A 204 -3.92 16.56 7.75
CA ILE A 204 -3.88 15.09 7.84
C ILE A 204 -3.90 14.71 9.30
N GLU A 205 -5.02 14.20 9.77
CA GLU A 205 -5.24 13.78 11.15
C GLU A 205 -5.11 12.25 11.30
N VAL A 206 -4.84 11.82 12.51
CA VAL A 206 -4.84 10.40 12.89
C VAL A 206 -5.89 10.14 13.96
N ALA A 207 -6.72 9.13 13.76
CA ALA A 207 -7.72 8.67 14.71
C ALA A 207 -7.52 7.19 15.06
N ILE A 208 -7.61 6.84 16.34
CA ILE A 208 -7.51 5.45 16.77
C ILE A 208 -8.86 4.76 16.64
N GLN A 209 -8.91 3.69 15.84
CA GLN A 209 -10.07 2.85 15.58
C GLN A 209 -9.70 1.37 15.80
N PRO A 210 -9.93 0.84 17.01
CA PRO A 210 -9.38 -0.45 17.42
C PRO A 210 -9.83 -1.66 16.62
N THR A 211 -11.02 -1.62 16.02
CA THR A 211 -11.56 -2.75 15.26
C THR A 211 -11.04 -2.85 13.83
N SER A 212 -10.36 -1.81 13.33
CA SER A 212 -9.85 -1.70 11.96
C SER A 212 -10.93 -1.91 10.86
N ILE A 213 -12.21 -1.62 11.16
CA ILE A 213 -13.30 -1.69 10.18
C ILE A 213 -13.42 -0.39 9.40
N VAL A 214 -13.24 0.77 10.07
CA VAL A 214 -13.14 2.07 9.41
C VAL A 214 -11.67 2.28 9.05
N HIS A 215 -11.35 2.33 7.75
CA HIS A 215 -9.97 2.44 7.28
C HIS A 215 -9.51 3.89 7.16
N ALA A 216 -10.39 4.79 6.73
CA ALA A 216 -10.12 6.23 6.67
C ALA A 216 -11.41 7.03 6.54
N LEU A 217 -11.31 8.35 6.77
CA LEU A 217 -12.39 9.31 6.55
C LEU A 217 -11.85 10.54 5.81
N VAL A 218 -12.74 11.17 5.03
CA VAL A 218 -12.52 12.49 4.45
C VAL A 218 -13.60 13.42 5.02
N ARG A 219 -13.18 14.51 5.67
CA ARG A 219 -14.08 15.58 6.10
C ARG A 219 -14.13 16.65 5.03
N PHE A 220 -15.32 17.16 4.75
CA PHE A 220 -15.56 18.21 3.78
C PHE A 220 -15.86 19.54 4.48
N ARG A 221 -15.65 20.65 3.75
CA ARG A 221 -15.85 22.01 4.28
C ARG A 221 -17.30 22.34 4.61
N ASP A 222 -18.25 21.60 4.07
CA ASP A 222 -19.68 21.72 4.38
C ASP A 222 -20.08 21.02 5.69
N GLY A 223 -19.12 20.36 6.36
CA GLY A 223 -19.33 19.60 7.60
C GLY A 223 -19.68 18.13 7.39
N ALA A 224 -19.85 17.67 6.13
CA ALA A 224 -20.04 16.26 5.84
C ALA A 224 -18.74 15.45 6.02
N ALA A 225 -18.86 14.15 6.24
CA ALA A 225 -17.74 13.22 6.20
C ALA A 225 -18.09 11.95 5.40
N LEU A 226 -17.16 11.47 4.62
CA LEU A 226 -17.22 10.15 4.01
C LEU A 226 -16.22 9.23 4.68
N ALA A 227 -16.65 8.00 4.96
CA ALA A 227 -15.81 6.97 5.56
C ALA A 227 -15.80 5.73 4.66
N HIS A 228 -14.64 5.15 4.48
CA HIS A 228 -14.52 3.83 3.88
C HIS A 228 -14.50 2.76 4.97
N LEU A 229 -15.41 1.81 4.86
CA LEU A 229 -15.52 0.65 5.74
C LEU A 229 -15.28 -0.62 4.95
N GLY A 230 -14.52 -1.54 5.54
CA GLY A 230 -14.23 -2.82 4.91
C GLY A 230 -13.70 -3.85 5.91
N TYR A 231 -13.57 -5.09 5.46
CA TYR A 231 -12.88 -6.09 6.25
C TYR A 231 -11.40 -5.74 6.40
N PRO A 232 -10.76 -6.09 7.54
CA PRO A 232 -9.33 -5.94 7.73
C PRO A 232 -8.56 -7.03 6.96
N ASP A 233 -8.63 -6.96 5.63
CA ASP A 233 -8.06 -7.93 4.70
C ASP A 233 -7.42 -7.19 3.51
N MET A 234 -6.12 -7.40 3.31
CA MET A 234 -5.37 -6.70 2.26
C MET A 234 -5.77 -7.12 0.85
N ARG A 235 -6.47 -8.24 0.68
CA ARG A 235 -7.03 -8.62 -0.63
C ARG A 235 -8.02 -7.58 -1.16
N VAL A 236 -8.72 -6.86 -0.26
CA VAL A 236 -9.65 -5.79 -0.68
C VAL A 236 -8.93 -4.65 -1.40
N PRO A 237 -7.95 -3.94 -0.79
CA PRO A 237 -7.25 -2.86 -1.49
C PRO A 237 -6.35 -3.35 -2.64
N ILE A 238 -5.77 -4.56 -2.55
CA ILE A 238 -5.01 -5.17 -3.65
C ILE A 238 -5.93 -5.37 -4.87
N SER A 239 -7.09 -6.01 -4.67
CA SER A 239 -8.05 -6.24 -5.75
C SER A 239 -8.48 -4.93 -6.39
N TYR A 240 -8.85 -3.92 -5.58
CA TYR A 240 -9.24 -2.61 -6.10
C TYR A 240 -8.13 -1.94 -6.91
N ALA A 241 -6.89 -1.95 -6.44
CA ALA A 241 -5.76 -1.35 -7.16
C ALA A 241 -5.47 -2.07 -8.49
N LEU A 242 -5.56 -3.40 -8.53
CA LEU A 242 -5.29 -4.16 -9.75
C LEU A 242 -6.43 -4.10 -10.78
N THR A 243 -7.69 -3.99 -10.32
CA THR A 243 -8.85 -3.94 -11.22
C THR A 243 -9.33 -2.52 -11.54
N TYR A 244 -8.76 -1.50 -10.88
CA TYR A 244 -9.17 -0.11 -11.06
C TYR A 244 -9.31 0.28 -12.56
N PRO A 245 -10.37 1.02 -12.95
CA PRO A 245 -11.38 1.65 -12.08
C PRO A 245 -12.56 0.75 -11.66
N GLU A 246 -12.58 -0.50 -12.07
CA GLU A 246 -13.67 -1.42 -11.77
C GLU A 246 -13.58 -1.97 -10.34
N ARG A 247 -14.75 -2.33 -9.77
CA ARG A 247 -14.85 -3.07 -8.52
C ARG A 247 -15.17 -4.53 -8.83
N ALA A 248 -14.14 -5.35 -8.88
CA ALA A 248 -14.31 -6.78 -9.07
C ALA A 248 -14.61 -7.51 -7.74
N ALA A 249 -15.19 -8.71 -7.84
CA ALA A 249 -15.41 -9.55 -6.67
C ALA A 249 -14.07 -10.00 -6.06
N THR A 250 -13.90 -9.79 -4.76
CA THR A 250 -12.68 -10.17 -4.05
C THR A 250 -12.87 -11.53 -3.38
N PRO A 251 -11.96 -12.50 -3.54
CA PRO A 251 -12.00 -13.78 -2.85
C PRO A 251 -11.61 -13.56 -1.37
N LEU A 252 -12.61 -13.41 -0.50
CA LEU A 252 -12.46 -13.20 0.95
C LEU A 252 -12.70 -14.50 1.72
#